data_58b35ad63e185ed9f3795b6334cd3110
#
_entry.id   58b35ad63e185ed9f3795b6334cd3110
#
_cell.length_a   1.000
_cell.length_b   1.000
_cell.length_c   1.000
_cell.angle_alpha   90.00
_cell.angle_beta   90.00
_cell.angle_gamma   90.00
#
_symmetry.space_group_name_H-M   'P 1'
#
loop_
_entity.id
_entity.type
_entity.pdbx_description
1 polymer ?
#
loop_
_entity_poly.entity_id
_entity_poly.type
_entity_poly.pdbx_seq_one_letter_code
_entity_poly.pdbx_strand_id
1 'polypeptide(L)'
;MSIRHYTIYFVLVALLACTACANRGSGPQGGPRDTIPPALVKETPINGTLHFDAKRIEVQFDEYIQLADIQKNVLISPPQLNPPEVKAIGKTLSIVFNEELQDSTTYTIDFGAAICDYNEKTPLEGYVYSFSTGDFIDTLAVSGRVYNAENLN
;
A
#
# COMPACT_ATOMS: atom_id res chain seq x y z
N MET A 1 -72.55 -20.83 2.88
CA MET A 1 -71.52 -19.86 3.10
C MET A 1 -70.96 -19.46 1.74
N SER A 2 -71.11 -18.17 1.37
CA SER A 2 -71.06 -17.74 -0.05
C SER A 2 -69.57 -17.56 -0.50
N ILE A 3 -69.31 -17.98 -1.74
CA ILE A 3 -67.96 -17.80 -2.42
C ILE A 3 -67.42 -16.38 -2.25
N ARG A 4 -68.24 -15.37 -2.13
CA ARG A 4 -67.92 -13.98 -1.88
C ARG A 4 -67.15 -13.77 -0.58
N HIS A 5 -67.32 -14.55 0.48
CA HIS A 5 -66.59 -14.41 1.73
C HIS A 5 -65.20 -14.99 1.60
N TYR A 6 -64.98 -16.07 0.86
CA TYR A 6 -63.66 -16.64 0.60
C TYR A 6 -62.79 -15.70 -0.24
N THR A 7 -63.36 -15.03 -1.24
CA THR A 7 -62.62 -14.04 -2.03
C THR A 7 -62.21 -12.83 -1.20
N ILE A 8 -63.06 -12.36 -0.30
CA ILE A 8 -62.73 -11.24 0.59
C ILE A 8 -61.61 -11.62 1.56
N TYR A 9 -61.65 -12.83 2.16
CA TYR A 9 -60.58 -13.32 3.03
C TYR A 9 -59.25 -13.49 2.29
N PHE A 10 -59.30 -14.02 1.07
CA PHE A 10 -58.08 -14.20 0.25
C PHE A 10 -57.44 -12.86 -0.10
N VAL A 11 -58.22 -11.86 -0.49
CA VAL A 11 -57.74 -10.50 -0.77
C VAL A 11 -57.16 -9.85 0.49
N LEU A 12 -57.78 -10.05 1.65
CA LEU A 12 -57.31 -9.48 2.93
C LEU A 12 -55.98 -10.09 3.35
N VAL A 13 -55.81 -11.41 3.21
CA VAL A 13 -54.56 -12.12 3.51
C VAL A 13 -53.43 -11.70 2.52
N ALA A 14 -53.78 -11.54 1.23
CA ALA A 14 -52.80 -11.07 0.24
C ALA A 14 -52.36 -9.64 0.50
N LEU A 15 -53.25 -8.74 0.97
CA LEU A 15 -52.91 -7.38 1.35
C LEU A 15 -52.00 -7.36 2.60
N LEU A 16 -52.24 -8.21 3.61
CA LEU A 16 -51.38 -8.34 4.79
C LEU A 16 -49.98 -8.89 4.45
N ALA A 17 -49.84 -9.77 3.46
CA ALA A 17 -48.57 -10.31 3.02
C ALA A 17 -47.70 -9.25 2.31
N CYS A 18 -48.28 -8.22 1.71
CA CYS A 18 -47.55 -7.15 1.04
C CYS A 18 -46.95 -6.10 2.00
N THR A 19 -47.36 -6.08 3.27
CA THR A 19 -46.82 -5.12 4.26
C THR A 19 -45.60 -5.63 5.03
N ALA A 20 -45.11 -6.86 4.75
CA ALA A 20 -43.91 -7.41 5.31
C ALA A 20 -42.68 -6.84 4.55
N CYS A 21 -42.53 -5.52 4.48
CA CYS A 21 -41.27 -4.92 4.12
C CYS A 21 -40.28 -5.23 5.25
N ALA A 22 -39.40 -6.21 5.02
CA ALA A 22 -38.26 -6.44 5.88
C ALA A 22 -37.42 -5.14 5.89
N ASN A 23 -37.48 -4.42 7.01
CA ASN A 23 -36.59 -3.29 7.26
C ASN A 23 -35.19 -3.88 7.28
N ARG A 24 -34.42 -3.69 6.19
CA ARG A 24 -32.99 -3.96 6.21
C ARG A 24 -32.39 -2.95 7.15
N GLY A 25 -32.25 -3.32 8.44
CA GLY A 25 -31.44 -2.58 9.36
C GLY A 25 -30.08 -2.29 8.69
N SER A 26 -29.54 -1.10 8.90
CA SER A 26 -28.16 -0.79 8.51
C SER A 26 -27.29 -1.93 9.00
N GLY A 27 -26.57 -2.60 8.09
CA GLY A 27 -25.61 -3.65 8.45
C GLY A 27 -24.65 -3.11 9.53
N PRO A 28 -23.91 -3.99 10.19
CA PRO A 28 -22.94 -3.56 11.20
C PRO A 28 -22.04 -2.49 10.58
N GLN A 29 -22.08 -1.30 11.13
CA GLN A 29 -21.13 -0.23 10.79
C GLN A 29 -19.81 -0.68 11.37
N GLY A 30 -18.77 -0.84 10.53
CA GLY A 30 -17.43 -1.20 10.96
C GLY A 30 -16.94 -0.33 12.13
N GLY A 31 -15.97 -0.82 12.87
CA GLY A 31 -15.29 -0.07 13.93
C GLY A 31 -14.69 1.26 13.41
N PRO A 32 -14.06 2.04 14.29
CA PRO A 32 -13.29 3.23 13.88
C PRO A 32 -12.29 2.85 12.80
N ARG A 33 -12.14 3.73 11.80
CA ARG A 33 -11.15 3.55 10.73
C ARG A 33 -9.75 3.51 11.37
N ASP A 34 -8.94 2.51 10.98
CA ASP A 34 -7.53 2.49 11.35
C ASP A 34 -6.78 3.59 10.59
N THR A 35 -5.98 4.36 11.30
CA THR A 35 -5.16 5.44 10.75
C THR A 35 -3.67 5.20 10.99
N ILE A 36 -3.32 4.03 11.51
CA ILE A 36 -1.93 3.65 11.78
C ILE A 36 -1.35 3.10 10.46
N PRO A 37 -0.20 3.58 10.00
CA PRO A 37 0.46 3.03 8.82
C PRO A 37 1.11 1.67 9.14
N PRO A 38 1.36 0.83 8.12
CA PRO A 38 2.08 -0.43 8.27
C PRO A 38 3.42 -0.24 8.99
N ALA A 39 3.69 -1.05 10.00
CA ALA A 39 4.95 -1.00 10.73
C ALA A 39 5.93 -2.07 10.23
N LEU A 40 7.20 -1.68 10.16
CA LEU A 40 8.29 -2.55 9.73
C LEU A 40 8.56 -3.64 10.77
N VAL A 41 8.62 -4.90 10.34
CA VAL A 41 8.94 -6.07 11.20
C VAL A 41 10.33 -6.60 10.91
N LYS A 42 10.69 -6.76 9.62
CA LYS A 42 11.95 -7.37 9.23
C LYS A 42 12.36 -6.93 7.83
N GLU A 43 13.66 -6.81 7.63
CA GLU A 43 14.29 -6.57 6.33
C GLU A 43 15.29 -7.69 6.01
N THR A 44 15.35 -8.12 4.76
CA THR A 44 16.30 -9.15 4.31
C THR A 44 16.75 -8.84 2.88
N PRO A 45 18.02 -8.44 2.64
CA PRO A 45 19.00 -8.04 3.65
C PRO A 45 18.55 -6.83 4.49
N ILE A 46 19.26 -6.52 5.56
CA ILE A 46 18.94 -5.37 6.41
C ILE A 46 19.28 -4.06 5.68
N ASN A 47 18.48 -3.02 5.93
CA ASN A 47 18.76 -1.66 5.42
C ASN A 47 20.15 -1.19 5.88
N GLY A 48 20.92 -0.61 4.98
CA GLY A 48 22.30 -0.23 5.24
C GLY A 48 23.34 -1.34 4.99
N THR A 49 22.96 -2.46 4.36
CA THR A 49 23.90 -3.54 4.02
C THR A 49 25.00 -3.05 3.09
N LEU A 50 26.24 -3.38 3.42
CA LEU A 50 27.43 -3.23 2.56
C LEU A 50 27.73 -4.55 1.84
N HIS A 51 28.50 -4.48 0.76
CA HIS A 51 28.82 -5.64 -0.10
C HIS A 51 27.57 -6.42 -0.52
N PHE A 52 26.56 -5.67 -0.90
CA PHE A 52 25.27 -6.24 -1.29
C PHE A 52 25.43 -7.08 -2.58
N ASP A 53 25.13 -8.36 -2.48
CA ASP A 53 25.21 -9.35 -3.58
C ASP A 53 23.88 -10.07 -3.84
N ALA A 54 22.84 -9.71 -3.10
CA ALA A 54 21.54 -10.34 -3.21
C ALA A 54 20.79 -9.88 -4.47
N LYS A 55 20.06 -10.79 -5.10
CA LYS A 55 19.18 -10.46 -6.24
C LYS A 55 17.81 -9.95 -5.82
N ARG A 56 17.51 -10.01 -4.52
CA ARG A 56 16.20 -9.67 -3.97
C ARG A 56 16.33 -9.02 -2.61
N ILE A 57 15.43 -8.08 -2.36
CA ILE A 57 15.18 -7.50 -1.05
C ILE A 57 13.76 -7.88 -0.65
N GLU A 58 13.57 -8.29 0.60
CA GLU A 58 12.27 -8.57 1.19
C GLU A 58 12.12 -7.75 2.48
N VAL A 59 11.01 -7.01 2.54
CA VAL A 59 10.64 -6.19 3.70
C VAL A 59 9.29 -6.66 4.21
N GLN A 60 9.25 -7.13 5.46
CA GLN A 60 8.05 -7.65 6.10
C GLN A 60 7.44 -6.60 7.02
N PHE A 61 6.13 -6.46 6.92
CA PHE A 61 5.31 -5.57 7.75
C PHE A 61 4.42 -6.36 8.71
N ASP A 62 3.89 -5.69 9.72
CA ASP A 62 2.99 -6.27 10.71
C ASP A 62 1.58 -6.54 10.16
N GLU A 63 1.21 -5.88 9.05
CA GLU A 63 -0.09 -6.01 8.39
C GLU A 63 0.01 -6.22 6.87
N TYR A 64 -1.15 -6.46 6.22
CA TYR A 64 -1.24 -6.59 4.76
C TYR A 64 -1.02 -5.24 4.09
N ILE A 65 -0.12 -5.21 3.11
CA ILE A 65 0.23 -4.01 2.37
C ILE A 65 -0.22 -4.09 0.91
N GLN A 66 -0.33 -2.94 0.29
CA GLN A 66 -0.45 -2.76 -1.15
C GLN A 66 0.44 -1.60 -1.62
N LEU A 67 0.69 -1.55 -2.92
CA LEU A 67 1.46 -0.47 -3.52
C LEU A 67 0.53 0.47 -4.31
N ALA A 68 0.66 1.76 -4.04
CA ALA A 68 -0.07 2.82 -4.72
C ALA A 68 0.88 3.66 -5.59
N ASP A 69 0.49 3.88 -6.85
CA ASP A 69 1.17 4.78 -7.79
C ASP A 69 2.70 4.61 -7.83
N ILE A 70 3.19 3.36 -8.00
CA ILE A 70 4.63 3.01 -7.98
C ILE A 70 5.43 3.94 -8.88
N GLN A 71 4.96 4.21 -10.10
CA GLN A 71 5.69 5.05 -11.06
C GLN A 71 5.87 6.51 -10.61
N LYS A 72 5.01 6.99 -9.74
CA LYS A 72 5.04 8.35 -9.22
C LYS A 72 5.81 8.44 -7.90
N ASN A 73 5.66 7.44 -7.05
CA ASN A 73 6.10 7.50 -5.66
C ASN A 73 7.42 6.78 -5.41
N VAL A 74 7.80 5.78 -6.25
CA VAL A 74 9.03 5.03 -6.04
C VAL A 74 10.16 5.61 -6.88
N LEU A 75 11.21 6.08 -6.20
CA LEU A 75 12.42 6.58 -6.82
C LEU A 75 13.58 5.66 -6.51
N ILE A 76 14.30 5.23 -7.56
CA ILE A 76 15.48 4.37 -7.43
C ILE A 76 16.70 5.12 -7.95
N SER A 77 17.74 5.21 -7.15
CA SER A 77 18.98 5.88 -7.48
C SER A 77 20.18 4.95 -7.20
N PRO A 78 21.13 4.85 -8.14
CA PRO A 78 21.11 5.38 -9.49
C PRO A 78 20.04 4.70 -10.35
N PRO A 79 19.57 5.37 -11.43
CA PRO A 79 18.58 4.79 -12.32
C PRO A 79 19.16 3.59 -13.06
N GLN A 80 18.34 2.55 -13.25
CA GLN A 80 18.71 1.31 -13.93
C GLN A 80 18.06 1.25 -15.31
N LEU A 81 18.71 0.61 -16.26
CA LEU A 81 18.16 0.38 -17.61
C LEU A 81 16.96 -0.56 -17.56
N ASN A 82 17.04 -1.58 -16.72
CA ASN A 82 15.96 -2.52 -16.44
C ASN A 82 15.55 -2.35 -14.97
N PRO A 83 14.58 -1.46 -14.67
CA PRO A 83 14.17 -1.19 -13.30
C PRO A 83 13.79 -2.47 -12.55
N PRO A 84 14.08 -2.56 -11.25
CA PRO A 84 13.71 -3.71 -10.45
C PRO A 84 12.18 -3.86 -10.38
N GLU A 85 11.76 -5.10 -10.26
CA GLU A 85 10.36 -5.42 -10.03
C GLU A 85 10.01 -5.23 -8.57
N VAL A 86 9.04 -4.35 -8.28
CA VAL A 86 8.56 -4.04 -6.93
C VAL A 86 7.15 -4.58 -6.77
N LYS A 87 6.93 -5.47 -5.81
CA LYS A 87 5.64 -6.13 -5.55
C LYS A 87 5.30 -6.19 -4.07
N ALA A 88 4.01 -6.00 -3.75
CA ALA A 88 3.46 -6.34 -2.44
C ALA A 88 2.82 -7.72 -2.51
N ILE A 89 3.22 -8.62 -1.62
CA ILE A 89 2.71 -10.00 -1.52
C ILE A 89 2.31 -10.24 -0.06
N GLY A 90 1.02 -10.07 0.22
CA GLY A 90 0.51 -10.18 1.58
C GLY A 90 1.08 -9.10 2.48
N LYS A 91 1.90 -9.48 3.45
CA LYS A 91 2.59 -8.59 4.39
C LYS A 91 4.03 -8.26 3.96
N THR A 92 4.44 -8.66 2.76
CA THR A 92 5.84 -8.56 2.31
C THR A 92 5.93 -7.71 1.07
N LEU A 93 6.82 -6.71 1.11
CA LEU A 93 7.32 -5.99 -0.05
C LEU A 93 8.51 -6.77 -0.61
N SER A 94 8.45 -7.12 -1.89
CA SER A 94 9.52 -7.81 -2.60
C SER A 94 10.06 -6.91 -3.71
N ILE A 95 11.37 -6.73 -3.72
CA ILE A 95 12.09 -6.00 -4.77
C ILE A 95 13.07 -6.98 -5.42
N VAL A 96 12.95 -7.19 -6.72
CA VAL A 96 13.79 -8.12 -7.49
C VAL A 96 14.55 -7.33 -8.55
N PHE A 97 15.89 -7.38 -8.49
CA PHE A 97 16.73 -6.71 -9.48
C PHE A 97 16.77 -7.49 -10.78
N ASN A 98 16.55 -6.79 -11.90
CA ASN A 98 16.47 -7.35 -13.25
C ASN A 98 17.79 -7.25 -14.02
N GLU A 99 18.78 -6.56 -13.46
CA GLU A 99 20.13 -6.43 -14.03
C GLU A 99 21.18 -6.55 -12.91
N GLU A 100 22.44 -6.73 -13.32
CA GLU A 100 23.57 -6.71 -12.40
C GLU A 100 23.78 -5.30 -11.86
N LEU A 101 24.01 -5.20 -10.55
CA LEU A 101 24.28 -3.94 -9.90
C LEU A 101 25.73 -3.51 -10.17
N GLN A 102 25.95 -2.20 -10.28
CA GLN A 102 27.29 -1.64 -10.48
C GLN A 102 28.13 -1.83 -9.23
N ASP A 103 29.40 -2.14 -9.42
CA ASP A 103 30.35 -2.27 -8.31
C ASP A 103 30.58 -0.95 -7.59
N SER A 104 30.89 -1.03 -6.29
CA SER A 104 31.25 0.12 -5.43
C SER A 104 30.23 1.27 -5.52
N THR A 105 28.96 0.94 -5.58
CA THR A 105 27.88 1.89 -5.82
C THR A 105 26.85 1.84 -4.69
N THR A 106 26.44 3.01 -4.22
CA THR A 106 25.33 3.14 -3.27
C THR A 106 24.01 3.22 -4.02
N TYR A 107 23.08 2.35 -3.65
CA TYR A 107 21.71 2.33 -4.16
C TYR A 107 20.74 2.82 -3.08
N THR A 108 19.79 3.62 -3.49
CA THR A 108 18.73 4.11 -2.63
C THR A 108 17.38 3.92 -3.32
N ILE A 109 16.45 3.35 -2.60
CA ILE A 109 15.07 3.16 -3.04
C ILE A 109 14.19 3.95 -2.07
N ASP A 110 13.65 5.07 -2.54
CA ASP A 110 12.68 5.88 -1.80
C ASP A 110 11.28 5.47 -2.24
N PHE A 111 10.47 5.06 -1.29
CA PHE A 111 9.09 4.61 -1.55
C PHE A 111 8.07 5.74 -1.43
N GLY A 112 8.48 6.92 -0.95
CA GLY A 112 7.55 8.06 -0.76
C GLY A 112 6.31 7.65 0.02
N ALA A 113 5.15 7.69 -0.64
CA ALA A 113 3.86 7.25 -0.10
C ALA A 113 3.31 6.00 -0.83
N ALA A 114 4.19 5.22 -1.49
CA ALA A 114 3.75 4.06 -2.27
C ALA A 114 3.26 2.89 -1.42
N ILE A 115 3.86 2.65 -0.25
CA ILE A 115 3.51 1.54 0.63
C ILE A 115 2.32 1.97 1.47
N CYS A 116 1.19 1.28 1.30
CA CYS A 116 -0.03 1.58 2.04
C CYS A 116 -0.57 0.30 2.70
N ASP A 117 -1.28 0.47 3.82
CA ASP A 117 -2.16 -0.56 4.34
C ASP A 117 -3.18 -1.00 3.29
N TYR A 118 -3.54 -2.28 3.31
CA TYR A 118 -4.43 -2.88 2.31
C TYR A 118 -5.88 -2.42 2.46
N ASN A 119 -6.38 -2.23 3.68
CA ASN A 119 -7.79 -1.94 3.95
C ASN A 119 -8.10 -0.44 3.83
N GLU A 120 -7.46 0.38 4.65
CA GLU A 120 -7.76 1.81 4.81
C GLU A 120 -6.98 2.69 3.84
N LYS A 121 -5.94 2.17 3.20
CA LYS A 121 -5.03 2.88 2.29
C LYS A 121 -4.16 3.93 3.01
N THR A 122 -3.92 3.75 4.29
CA THR A 122 -3.05 4.62 5.07
C THR A 122 -1.60 4.45 4.62
N PRO A 123 -0.92 5.50 4.11
CA PRO A 123 0.43 5.37 3.58
C PRO A 123 1.48 5.32 4.69
N LEU A 124 2.51 4.49 4.50
CA LEU A 124 3.77 4.59 5.22
C LEU A 124 4.64 5.62 4.48
N GLU A 125 4.78 6.82 5.04
CA GLU A 125 5.55 7.89 4.42
C GLU A 125 7.03 7.84 4.79
N GLY A 126 7.90 8.19 3.82
CA GLY A 126 9.32 8.39 4.05
C GLY A 126 10.14 7.12 4.32
N TYR A 127 9.62 5.95 3.94
CA TYR A 127 10.42 4.72 4.00
C TYR A 127 11.45 4.71 2.88
N VAL A 128 12.72 4.71 3.26
CA VAL A 128 13.87 4.67 2.35
C VAL A 128 14.73 3.45 2.67
N TYR A 129 15.03 2.65 1.65
CA TYR A 129 15.94 1.52 1.75
C TYR A 129 17.21 1.82 0.98
N SER A 130 18.37 1.79 1.66
CA SER A 130 19.69 2.05 1.06
C SER A 130 20.63 0.88 1.29
N PHE A 131 21.50 0.63 0.33
CA PHE A 131 22.56 -0.37 0.43
C PHE A 131 23.73 0.01 -0.48
N SER A 132 24.86 -0.65 -0.30
CA SER A 132 26.01 -0.46 -1.18
C SER A 132 26.59 -1.79 -1.61
N THR A 133 27.00 -1.88 -2.87
CA THR A 133 27.82 -2.99 -3.39
C THR A 133 29.28 -2.88 -2.99
N GLY A 134 29.70 -1.72 -2.46
CA GLY A 134 31.06 -1.43 -1.98
C GLY A 134 31.19 -1.41 -0.47
N ASP A 135 32.27 -0.74 0.00
CA ASP A 135 32.70 -0.72 1.39
C ASP A 135 31.99 0.33 2.25
N PHE A 136 31.23 1.25 1.63
CA PHE A 136 30.55 2.34 2.33
C PHE A 136 29.27 2.74 1.61
N ILE A 137 28.40 3.40 2.35
CA ILE A 137 27.21 4.06 1.80
C ILE A 137 27.52 5.55 1.70
N ASP A 138 27.28 6.13 0.51
CA ASP A 138 27.40 7.57 0.31
C ASP A 138 26.37 8.32 1.16
N THR A 139 26.86 9.24 1.97
CA THR A 139 26.03 10.08 2.85
C THR A 139 26.03 11.53 2.41
N LEU A 140 26.35 11.80 1.14
CA LEU A 140 26.36 13.15 0.59
C LEU A 140 24.97 13.76 0.65
N ALA A 141 24.87 14.93 1.26
CA ALA A 141 23.64 15.68 1.35
C ALA A 141 23.79 17.02 0.63
N VAL A 142 22.76 17.38 -0.14
CA VAL A 142 22.63 18.73 -0.71
C VAL A 142 21.51 19.44 0.02
N SER A 143 21.78 20.62 0.57
CA SER A 143 20.78 21.45 1.19
C SER A 143 20.60 22.75 0.39
N GLY A 144 19.38 23.24 0.28
CA GLY A 144 19.06 24.44 -0.46
C GLY A 144 17.67 24.95 -0.13
N ARG A 145 17.35 26.11 -0.67
CA ARG A 145 15.99 26.68 -0.60
C ARG A 145 15.39 26.65 -1.99
N VAL A 146 14.16 26.19 -2.08
CA VAL A 146 13.38 26.25 -3.30
C VAL A 146 12.50 27.51 -3.22
N TYR A 147 12.63 28.38 -4.19
CA TYR A 147 11.80 29.58 -4.29
C TYR A 147 10.80 29.43 -5.42
N ASN A 148 9.64 30.02 -5.24
CA ASN A 148 8.68 30.14 -6.33
C ASN A 148 9.27 31.08 -7.41
N ALA A 149 9.26 30.63 -8.68
CA ALA A 149 9.83 31.39 -9.79
C ALA A 149 9.12 32.74 -10.04
N GLU A 150 7.87 32.88 -9.60
CA GLU A 150 7.07 34.10 -9.82
C GLU A 150 7.36 35.19 -8.78
N ASN A 151 7.70 34.83 -7.53
CA ASN A 151 7.79 35.80 -6.43
C ASN A 151 9.05 35.68 -5.58
N LEU A 152 9.92 34.71 -5.85
CA LEU A 152 11.19 34.43 -5.12
C LEU A 152 11.03 34.26 -3.60
N ASN A 153 9.83 33.80 -3.15
CA ASN A 153 9.52 33.51 -1.74
C ASN A 153 9.39 32.01 -1.48
#